data_2e938757ff702ddfebaa756190f56599
#
_entry.id   2e938757ff702ddfebaa756190f56599
#
_cell.length_a   1.000
_cell.length_b   1.000
_cell.length_c   1.000
_cell.angle_alpha   90.00
_cell.angle_beta   90.00
_cell.angle_gamma   90.00
#
_symmetry.space_group_name_H-M   'P 1'
#
loop_
_entity.id
_entity.type
_entity.pdbx_description
1 polymer ?
#
loop_
_entity_poly.entity_id
_entity_poly.type
_entity_poly.pdbx_seq_one_letter_code
_entity_poly.pdbx_strand_id
1 'polypeptide(L)'
;SEISSAGVPNYKMRTLIIDIKFNKKHFERVLHHEVFHIINEGYKNFFNDNEWKKFNSSKFKYAKCSTCSDRLGLSLLDNNKGFLTEYSMSTPSEDMAEVFSYLITNREKIENIALNDTILKKKITYIKKNLLKIDHEFKF
;
A
#
# COMPACT_ATOMS: atom_id res chain seq x y z
N SER A 1 -18.75 12.26 -15.10
CA SER A 1 -18.57 11.69 -13.75
C SER A 1 -17.17 11.99 -13.29
N GLU A 2 -17.03 12.78 -12.24
CA GLU A 2 -15.74 13.02 -11.61
C GLU A 2 -15.21 11.69 -11.07
N ILE A 3 -13.99 11.34 -11.49
CA ILE A 3 -13.29 10.18 -10.93
C ILE A 3 -12.92 10.58 -9.50
N SER A 4 -13.55 9.97 -8.52
CA SER A 4 -13.34 10.29 -7.09
C SER A 4 -12.08 9.63 -6.52
N SER A 5 -11.25 8.99 -7.34
CA SER A 5 -9.99 8.35 -6.93
C SER A 5 -8.78 9.10 -7.46
N ALA A 6 -7.70 9.12 -6.67
CA ALA A 6 -6.44 9.76 -7.04
C ALA A 6 -5.73 9.08 -8.23
N GLY A 7 -6.02 7.79 -8.45
CA GLY A 7 -5.53 7.02 -9.58
C GLY A 7 -6.43 5.83 -9.91
N VAL A 8 -6.36 5.35 -11.15
CA VAL A 8 -7.10 4.17 -11.63
C VAL A 8 -6.18 3.33 -12.49
N PRO A 9 -5.78 2.12 -12.03
CA PRO A 9 -4.96 1.23 -12.83
C PRO A 9 -5.80 0.49 -13.87
N ASN A 10 -5.27 0.34 -15.07
CA ASN A 10 -5.79 -0.54 -16.10
C ASN A 10 -4.84 -1.74 -16.28
N TYR A 11 -5.16 -2.85 -15.66
CA TYR A 11 -4.32 -4.03 -15.61
C TYR A 11 -4.05 -4.65 -17.00
N LYS A 12 -5.06 -4.67 -17.87
CA LYS A 12 -4.95 -5.25 -19.22
C LYS A 12 -3.98 -4.46 -20.10
N MET A 13 -4.06 -3.15 -20.04
CA MET A 13 -3.22 -2.25 -20.85
C MET A 13 -1.93 -1.87 -20.12
N ARG A 14 -1.73 -2.28 -18.88
CA ARG A 14 -0.61 -1.86 -18.02
C ARG A 14 -0.45 -0.33 -17.99
N THR A 15 -1.58 0.36 -17.98
CA THR A 15 -1.65 1.82 -17.98
C THR A 15 -2.27 2.30 -16.67
N LEU A 16 -1.98 3.54 -16.36
CA LEU A 16 -2.41 4.19 -15.14
C LEU A 16 -2.93 5.59 -15.48
N ILE A 17 -4.11 5.92 -14.99
CA ILE A 17 -4.68 7.26 -15.06
C ILE A 17 -4.55 7.87 -13.67
N ILE A 18 -3.85 9.01 -13.54
CA ILE A 18 -3.64 9.70 -12.26
C ILE A 18 -4.18 11.12 -12.37
N ASP A 19 -4.83 11.60 -11.30
CA ASP A 19 -5.19 13.01 -11.16
C ASP A 19 -3.95 13.85 -10.87
N ILE A 20 -3.60 14.74 -11.79
CA ILE A 20 -2.41 15.62 -11.71
C ILE A 20 -2.60 16.85 -10.81
N LYS A 21 -3.78 17.05 -10.22
CA LYS A 21 -4.06 18.17 -9.32
C LYS A 21 -3.33 18.08 -7.97
N PHE A 22 -2.77 16.92 -7.66
CA PHE A 22 -2.00 16.73 -6.43
C PHE A 22 -0.64 17.45 -6.49
N ASN A 23 -0.14 17.87 -5.32
CA ASN A 23 1.23 18.36 -5.22
C ASN A 23 2.23 17.24 -5.56
N LYS A 24 3.46 17.62 -5.99
CA LYS A 24 4.47 16.67 -6.48
C LYS A 24 4.72 15.48 -5.54
N LYS A 25 4.89 15.75 -4.25
CA LYS A 25 5.19 14.69 -3.26
C LYS A 25 4.04 13.70 -3.09
N HIS A 26 2.82 14.20 -3.10
CA HIS A 26 1.63 13.36 -3.04
C HIS A 26 1.45 12.55 -4.33
N PHE A 27 1.71 13.19 -5.48
CA PHE A 27 1.66 12.54 -6.79
C PHE A 27 2.62 11.34 -6.88
N GLU A 28 3.88 11.50 -6.47
CA GLU A 28 4.86 10.40 -6.48
C GLU A 28 4.37 9.20 -5.65
N ARG A 29 3.82 9.45 -4.46
CA ARG A 29 3.27 8.40 -3.61
C ARG A 29 2.08 7.69 -4.26
N VAL A 30 1.13 8.44 -4.83
CA VAL A 30 -0.03 7.87 -5.54
C VAL A 30 0.43 7.05 -6.74
N LEU A 31 1.39 7.55 -7.52
CA LEU A 31 1.96 6.80 -8.65
C LEU A 31 2.45 5.42 -8.22
N HIS A 32 3.28 5.35 -7.17
CA HIS A 32 3.80 4.08 -6.69
C HIS A 32 2.74 3.19 -6.05
N HIS A 33 1.73 3.76 -5.39
CA HIS A 33 0.57 3.04 -4.89
C HIS A 33 -0.14 2.27 -6.02
N GLU A 34 -0.47 2.95 -7.10
CA GLU A 34 -1.16 2.36 -8.25
C GLU A 34 -0.26 1.38 -9.03
N VAL A 35 1.04 1.65 -9.12
CA VAL A 35 2.02 0.70 -9.69
C VAL A 35 2.02 -0.60 -8.90
N PHE A 36 1.90 -0.54 -7.56
CA PHE A 36 1.82 -1.75 -6.77
C PHE A 36 0.58 -2.59 -7.12
N HIS A 37 -0.57 -1.99 -7.37
CA HIS A 37 -1.76 -2.74 -7.80
C HIS A 37 -1.51 -3.49 -9.12
N ILE A 38 -0.78 -2.90 -10.06
CA ILE A 38 -0.39 -3.56 -11.32
C ILE A 38 0.55 -4.74 -11.03
N ILE A 39 1.53 -4.56 -10.15
CA ILE A 39 2.44 -5.63 -9.74
C ILE A 39 1.66 -6.76 -9.05
N ASN A 40 0.81 -6.42 -8.09
CA ASN A 40 0.01 -7.39 -7.34
C ASN A 40 -0.90 -8.21 -8.25
N GLU A 41 -1.56 -7.58 -9.24
CA GLU A 41 -2.39 -8.27 -10.23
C GLU A 41 -1.58 -9.24 -11.09
N GLY A 42 -0.37 -8.86 -11.50
CA GLY A 42 0.52 -9.70 -12.29
C GLY A 42 1.16 -10.86 -11.51
N TYR A 43 1.28 -10.71 -10.20
CA TYR A 43 2.01 -11.62 -9.31
C TYR A 43 1.23 -12.03 -8.06
N LYS A 44 -0.07 -12.33 -8.20
CA LYS A 44 -1.00 -12.69 -7.11
C LYS A 44 -0.51 -13.79 -6.16
N ASN A 45 0.31 -14.72 -6.67
CA ASN A 45 0.87 -15.80 -5.87
C ASN A 45 1.91 -15.32 -4.84
N PHE A 46 2.47 -14.12 -5.03
CA PHE A 46 3.46 -13.53 -4.12
C PHE A 46 2.84 -12.60 -3.08
N PHE A 47 1.65 -12.03 -3.37
CA PHE A 47 0.97 -11.06 -2.50
C PHE A 47 -0.41 -11.60 -2.11
N ASN A 48 -0.44 -12.38 -1.04
CA ASN A 48 -1.65 -13.09 -0.60
C ASN A 48 -2.37 -12.33 0.50
N ASP A 49 -3.62 -11.93 0.25
CA ASP A 49 -4.46 -11.21 1.21
C ASP A 49 -4.65 -11.95 2.54
N ASN A 50 -4.77 -13.28 2.50
CA ASN A 50 -5.00 -14.06 3.71
C ASN A 50 -3.73 -14.18 4.58
N GLU A 51 -2.55 -14.19 3.96
CA GLU A 51 -1.27 -14.09 4.70
C GLU A 51 -1.10 -12.70 5.29
N TRP A 52 -1.37 -11.67 4.52
CA TRP A 52 -1.27 -10.28 4.96
C TRP A 52 -2.15 -9.97 6.16
N LYS A 53 -3.40 -10.42 6.12
CA LYS A 53 -4.36 -10.25 7.23
C LYS A 53 -3.85 -10.80 8.56
N LYS A 54 -3.05 -11.86 8.55
CA LYS A 54 -2.51 -12.49 9.77
C LYS A 54 -1.49 -11.63 10.52
N PHE A 55 -0.92 -10.61 9.89
CA PHE A 55 -0.02 -9.67 10.57
C PHE A 55 -0.77 -8.76 11.54
N ASN A 56 -2.02 -8.45 11.25
CA ASN A 56 -2.83 -7.55 12.06
C ASN A 56 -3.36 -8.23 13.34
N SER A 57 -3.77 -7.39 14.29
CA SER A 57 -4.48 -7.89 15.48
C SER A 57 -5.72 -8.72 15.09
N SER A 58 -6.00 -9.79 15.79
CA SER A 58 -7.19 -10.65 15.59
C SER A 58 -8.52 -9.89 15.73
N LYS A 59 -8.52 -8.76 16.44
CA LYS A 59 -9.69 -7.87 16.59
C LYS A 59 -9.90 -6.95 15.40
N PHE A 60 -8.88 -6.76 14.56
CA PHE A 60 -8.98 -5.87 13.40
C PHE A 60 -9.65 -6.58 12.23
N LYS A 61 -10.53 -5.86 11.52
CA LYS A 61 -11.17 -6.32 10.29
C LYS A 61 -11.10 -5.23 9.22
N TYR A 62 -10.65 -5.62 8.04
CA TYR A 62 -10.76 -4.78 6.85
C TYR A 62 -12.23 -4.60 6.44
N ALA A 63 -12.50 -3.53 5.69
CA ALA A 63 -13.78 -3.35 5.03
C ALA A 63 -13.94 -4.34 3.84
N LYS A 64 -15.14 -4.38 3.26
CA LYS A 64 -15.42 -5.25 2.11
C LYS A 64 -14.82 -4.73 0.80
N CYS A 65 -14.65 -3.42 0.68
CA CYS A 65 -14.03 -2.75 -0.46
C CYS A 65 -13.39 -1.42 -0.02
N SER A 66 -12.50 -0.85 -0.85
CA SER A 66 -11.78 0.40 -0.54
C SER A 66 -12.70 1.61 -0.37
N THR A 67 -13.82 1.64 -1.09
CA THR A 67 -14.81 2.73 -1.04
C THR A 67 -16.01 2.43 -0.14
N CYS A 68 -16.05 1.26 0.52
CA CYS A 68 -17.17 0.83 1.39
C CYS A 68 -17.01 1.32 2.85
N SER A 69 -15.98 2.07 3.17
CA SER A 69 -15.70 2.56 4.52
C SER A 69 -15.45 4.07 4.51
N ASP A 70 -15.58 4.67 5.67
CA ASP A 70 -15.22 6.06 5.96
C ASP A 70 -13.71 6.28 6.19
N ARG A 71 -12.90 5.21 6.07
CA ARG A 71 -11.44 5.23 6.25
C ARG A 71 -10.75 5.69 4.97
N LEU A 72 -10.84 6.98 4.68
CA LEU A 72 -10.34 7.59 3.44
C LEU A 72 -9.14 8.51 3.65
N GLY A 73 -8.70 8.73 4.90
CA GLY A 73 -7.57 9.59 5.23
C GLY A 73 -6.26 9.07 4.66
N LEU A 74 -5.55 9.93 3.93
CA LEU A 74 -4.27 9.63 3.26
C LEU A 74 -3.06 10.18 4.03
N SER A 75 -3.28 10.86 5.16
CA SER A 75 -2.22 11.34 6.04
C SER A 75 -1.63 10.22 6.87
N LEU A 76 -0.32 10.33 7.14
CA LEU A 76 0.37 9.37 7.99
C LEU A 76 -0.20 9.41 9.41
N LEU A 77 -0.48 8.25 9.98
CA LEU A 77 -1.00 8.13 11.34
C LEU A 77 0.11 8.26 12.39
N ASP A 78 -0.15 8.93 13.50
CA ASP A 78 0.80 9.08 14.63
C ASP A 78 0.95 7.77 15.42
N ASN A 79 -0.13 7.01 15.57
CA ASN A 79 -0.13 5.70 16.23
C ASN A 79 -0.59 4.64 15.25
N ASN A 80 0.36 4.00 14.64
CA ASN A 80 0.14 3.21 13.43
C ASN A 80 -0.45 1.84 13.69
N LYS A 81 -0.06 1.14 14.75
CA LYS A 81 -0.50 -0.26 15.02
C LYS A 81 -0.50 -1.15 13.77
N GLY A 82 0.54 -1.00 12.94
CA GLY A 82 0.69 -1.72 11.68
C GLY A 82 0.13 -1.04 10.44
N PHE A 83 -0.51 0.14 10.55
CA PHE A 83 -1.12 0.87 9.43
C PHE A 83 -0.49 2.24 9.24
N LEU A 84 -0.22 2.62 7.99
CA LEU A 84 0.40 3.92 7.67
C LEU A 84 -0.62 5.05 7.55
N THR A 85 -1.80 4.75 7.02
CA THR A 85 -2.88 5.72 6.80
C THR A 85 -4.22 5.11 7.20
N GLU A 86 -5.27 5.91 7.33
CA GLU A 86 -6.63 5.36 7.49
C GLU A 86 -7.02 4.53 6.26
N TYR A 87 -6.62 4.97 5.06
CA TYR A 87 -6.92 4.27 3.82
C TYR A 87 -6.30 2.86 3.79
N SER A 88 -5.12 2.67 4.38
CA SER A 88 -4.51 1.34 4.51
C SER A 88 -5.35 0.35 5.34
N MET A 89 -6.28 0.85 6.16
CA MET A 89 -7.21 0.01 6.92
C MET A 89 -8.45 -0.42 6.11
N SER A 90 -8.60 0.02 4.85
CA SER A 90 -9.78 -0.28 4.03
C SER A 90 -9.77 -1.72 3.49
N THR A 91 -8.73 -2.13 2.80
CA THR A 91 -8.56 -3.51 2.29
C THR A 91 -7.10 -3.96 2.40
N PRO A 92 -6.82 -5.27 2.36
CA PRO A 92 -5.44 -5.78 2.33
C PRO A 92 -4.63 -5.27 1.14
N SER A 93 -5.25 -5.16 -0.02
CA SER A 93 -4.62 -4.66 -1.24
C SER A 93 -4.18 -3.21 -1.10
N GLU A 94 -5.05 -2.34 -0.54
CA GLU A 94 -4.72 -0.94 -0.27
C GLU A 94 -3.63 -0.82 0.80
N ASP A 95 -3.67 -1.65 1.82
CA ASP A 95 -2.64 -1.68 2.86
C ASP A 95 -1.25 -2.06 2.30
N MET A 96 -1.19 -3.08 1.45
CA MET A 96 0.04 -3.45 0.75
C MET A 96 0.55 -2.33 -0.16
N ALA A 97 -0.35 -1.68 -0.91
CA ALA A 97 -0.02 -0.58 -1.80
C ALA A 97 0.48 0.65 -1.03
N GLU A 98 -0.11 0.98 0.12
CA GLU A 98 0.37 2.04 1.00
C GLU A 98 1.77 1.73 1.53
N VAL A 99 2.02 0.53 2.06
CA VAL A 99 3.35 0.14 2.54
C VAL A 99 4.38 0.21 1.42
N PHE A 100 4.08 -0.29 0.22
CA PHE A 100 4.97 -0.22 -0.93
C PHE A 100 5.26 1.24 -1.34
N SER A 101 4.22 2.07 -1.49
CA SER A 101 4.38 3.45 -1.92
C SER A 101 5.27 4.27 -0.97
N TYR A 102 5.10 4.07 0.33
CA TYR A 102 5.97 4.71 1.33
C TYR A 102 7.39 4.12 1.36
N LEU A 103 7.58 2.83 1.09
CA LEU A 103 8.91 2.23 0.95
C LEU A 103 9.71 2.86 -0.18
N ILE A 104 9.06 3.23 -1.27
CA ILE A 104 9.72 3.87 -2.41
C ILE A 104 9.93 5.37 -2.17
N THR A 105 8.93 6.07 -1.63
CA THR A 105 8.96 7.55 -1.56
C THR A 105 9.48 8.11 -0.24
N ASN A 106 9.45 7.32 0.85
CA ASN A 106 9.83 7.79 2.19
C ASN A 106 10.32 6.65 3.10
N ARG A 107 11.23 5.86 2.56
CA ARG A 107 11.75 4.64 3.19
C ARG A 107 12.25 4.86 4.60
N GLU A 108 13.13 5.82 4.81
CA GLU A 108 13.73 6.10 6.10
C GLU A 108 12.67 6.35 7.18
N LYS A 109 11.64 7.13 6.84
CA LYS A 109 10.58 7.45 7.78
C LYS A 109 9.79 6.22 8.22
N ILE A 110 9.39 5.33 7.28
CA ILE A 110 8.59 4.17 7.66
C ILE A 110 9.43 3.07 8.33
N GLU A 111 10.71 2.95 7.99
CA GLU A 111 11.63 2.05 8.68
C GLU A 111 11.85 2.52 10.12
N ASN A 112 11.97 3.82 10.37
CA ASN A 112 12.03 4.38 11.72
C ASN A 112 10.76 4.12 12.53
N ILE A 113 9.57 4.30 11.93
CA ILE A 113 8.30 3.95 12.59
C ILE A 113 8.28 2.46 12.95
N ALA A 114 8.74 1.60 12.05
CA ALA A 114 8.76 0.15 12.23
C ALA A 114 9.73 -0.33 13.33
N LEU A 115 10.65 0.52 13.82
CA LEU A 115 11.46 0.18 14.99
C LEU A 115 10.61 -0.07 16.24
N ASN A 116 9.49 0.63 16.37
CA ASN A 116 8.56 0.54 17.48
C ASN A 116 7.21 -0.12 17.12
N ASP A 117 7.02 -0.52 15.87
CA ASP A 117 5.80 -1.17 15.38
C ASP A 117 6.14 -2.52 14.73
N THR A 118 6.00 -3.58 15.51
CA THR A 118 6.34 -4.95 15.08
C THR A 118 5.44 -5.46 13.96
N ILE A 119 4.19 -4.97 13.87
CA ILE A 119 3.27 -5.34 12.79
C ILE A 119 3.73 -4.70 11.49
N LEU A 120 4.00 -3.40 11.51
CA LEU A 120 4.51 -2.68 10.34
C LEU A 120 5.85 -3.28 9.87
N LYS A 121 6.75 -3.64 10.80
CA LYS A 121 8.01 -4.30 10.46
C LYS A 121 7.79 -5.61 9.69
N LYS A 122 6.83 -6.45 10.12
CA LYS A 122 6.47 -7.69 9.42
C LYS A 122 5.93 -7.40 8.02
N LYS A 123 5.07 -6.41 7.88
CA LYS A 123 4.50 -5.97 6.60
C LYS A 123 5.58 -5.50 5.63
N ILE A 124 6.48 -4.64 6.08
CA ILE A 124 7.64 -4.17 5.30
C ILE A 124 8.49 -5.36 4.84
N THR A 125 8.82 -6.26 5.76
CA THR A 125 9.61 -7.45 5.45
C THR A 125 8.92 -8.34 4.41
N TYR A 126 7.61 -8.51 4.51
CA TYR A 126 6.82 -9.28 3.54
C TYR A 126 6.89 -8.67 2.13
N ILE A 127 6.65 -7.37 2.01
CA ILE A 127 6.72 -6.66 0.71
C ILE A 127 8.12 -6.79 0.11
N LYS A 128 9.18 -6.46 0.87
CA LYS A 128 10.57 -6.56 0.40
C LYS A 128 10.92 -7.97 -0.07
N LYS A 129 10.62 -8.97 0.74
CA LYS A 129 10.93 -10.38 0.43
C LYS A 129 10.25 -10.85 -0.87
N ASN A 130 8.98 -10.47 -1.08
CA ASN A 130 8.23 -10.93 -2.24
C ASN A 130 8.60 -10.17 -3.51
N LEU A 131 8.92 -8.88 -3.43
CA LEU A 131 9.47 -8.14 -4.57
C LEU A 131 10.83 -8.71 -5.02
N LEU A 132 11.73 -9.05 -4.09
CA LEU A 132 13.01 -9.67 -4.42
C LEU A 132 12.88 -11.08 -5.02
N LYS A 133 11.77 -11.79 -4.82
CA LYS A 133 11.48 -13.04 -5.54
C LYS A 133 11.05 -12.81 -6.99
N ILE A 134 10.41 -11.66 -7.27
CA ILE A 134 9.97 -11.27 -8.61
C ILE A 134 11.15 -10.72 -9.39
N ASP A 135 11.93 -9.86 -8.75
CA ASP A 135 13.14 -9.25 -9.29
C ASP A 135 14.20 -9.15 -8.18
N HIS A 136 15.24 -9.99 -8.28
CA HIS A 136 16.33 -10.04 -7.29
C HIS A 136 17.21 -8.77 -7.27
N GLU A 137 17.12 -7.94 -8.30
CA GLU A 137 17.82 -6.65 -8.40
C GLU A 137 16.94 -5.47 -7.95
N PHE A 138 15.73 -5.73 -7.47
CA PHE A 138 14.82 -4.66 -7.05
C PHE A 138 15.44 -3.77 -5.97
N LYS A 139 15.47 -2.48 -6.20
CA LYS A 139 16.02 -1.47 -5.28
C LYS A 139 14.90 -0.70 -4.58
N PHE A 140 15.02 -0.62 -3.27
CA PHE A 140 14.11 0.14 -2.43
C PHE A 140 14.66 1.53 -2.14
#